data_34cecb75975cafba37be0a34d46ecad4
#
_entry.id   34cecb75975cafba37be0a34d46ecad4
#
_cell.length_a   1.000
_cell.length_b   1.000
_cell.length_c   1.000
_cell.angle_alpha   90.00
_cell.angle_beta   90.00
_cell.angle_gamma   90.00
#
_symmetry.space_group_name_H-M   'P 1'
#
loop_
_entity.id
_entity.type
_entity.pdbx_description
1 polymer ?
#
loop_
_entity_poly.entity_id
_entity_poly.type
_entity_poly.pdbx_seq_one_letter_code
_entity_poly.pdbx_strand_id
1 'polypeptide(L)'
;VGQYIIWKINAPEDGLYKVCMRVRQNTAPGQTSSRALYINGDIPYEEAKAFSFKYDASWQTVTLGDGMYVYLNKGENEIKLQNTLGEMDAVLRLLNNSVDIFNGIYNKLLPVLGASPDLMRDYRIGKLYPELVQSLKEQAEVLAAAADWIESYCGKGNSGAALIRSFVRQLNNMHSDPDKIPKEYSYFKTNIGSLSTWIGNAAKQPLEIDSLTFGNDSSEYPAKAGFFKQLIFGINSYLYSYVTDYETIGTKEKTDKKEALTVWVGQGREQAQIIRNMAAKSFTPKTGTAVNVKNVAVSSLMMATVAGIGPDLVVVSSPDVFNFAMRNAAYPVSDFSDFNEVAARFAPAALIPVKYCDKYY
;
A
#
# COMPACT_ATOMS: atom_id res chain seq x y z
N VAL A 1 -0.50 -7.07 8.37
CA VAL A 1 -0.39 -7.40 9.81
C VAL A 1 0.69 -8.45 9.98
N GLY A 2 1.44 -8.40 11.10
CA GLY A 2 2.53 -9.33 11.38
C GLY A 2 3.90 -8.97 10.79
N GLN A 3 3.97 -8.04 9.85
CA GLN A 3 5.25 -7.49 9.38
C GLN A 3 5.94 -6.72 10.50
N TYR A 4 7.27 -6.76 10.55
CA TYR A 4 8.04 -6.12 11.60
C TYR A 4 9.35 -5.53 11.08
N ILE A 5 9.89 -4.59 11.84
CA ILE A 5 11.24 -4.05 11.69
C ILE A 5 12.00 -4.35 12.97
N ILE A 6 13.26 -4.71 12.84
CA ILE A 6 14.17 -4.92 13.95
C ILE A 6 15.33 -3.94 13.85
N TRP A 7 15.60 -3.25 14.96
CA TRP A 7 16.80 -2.44 15.14
C TRP A 7 17.67 -3.06 16.22
N LYS A 8 18.98 -3.06 15.99
CA LYS A 8 19.98 -3.37 17.01
C LYS A 8 20.56 -2.06 17.49
N ILE A 9 20.47 -1.81 18.77
CA ILE A 9 20.96 -0.59 19.41
C ILE A 9 21.92 -0.94 20.53
N ASN A 10 22.91 -0.06 20.77
CA ASN A 10 23.84 -0.19 21.88
C ASN A 10 23.46 0.78 22.99
N ALA A 11 23.02 0.28 24.14
CA ALA A 11 22.83 1.09 25.34
C ALA A 11 24.16 1.31 26.06
N PRO A 12 24.46 2.54 26.52
CA PRO A 12 25.73 2.83 27.20
C PRO A 12 25.80 2.19 28.59
N GLU A 13 24.68 1.98 29.25
CA GLU A 13 24.56 1.42 30.60
C GLU A 13 23.26 0.65 30.77
N ASP A 14 23.18 -0.22 31.78
CA ASP A 14 21.94 -0.86 32.19
C ASP A 14 21.00 0.19 32.77
N GLY A 15 19.73 0.18 32.38
CA GLY A 15 18.80 1.15 32.95
C GLY A 15 17.44 1.25 32.30
N LEU A 16 16.68 2.21 32.80
CA LEU A 16 15.35 2.55 32.31
C LEU A 16 15.43 3.69 31.30
N TYR A 17 14.87 3.46 30.13
CA TYR A 17 14.87 4.40 29.01
C TYR A 17 13.45 4.71 28.55
N LYS A 18 13.18 5.97 28.25
CA LYS A 18 11.98 6.38 27.51
C LYS A 18 12.18 6.13 26.03
N VAL A 19 11.11 5.68 25.36
CA VAL A 19 11.11 5.46 23.92
C VAL A 19 10.38 6.60 23.23
N CYS A 20 11.07 7.32 22.37
CA CYS A 20 10.50 8.39 21.60
C CYS A 20 10.64 8.07 20.12
N MET A 21 9.55 8.24 19.35
CA MET A 21 9.51 8.00 17.92
C MET A 21 9.11 9.26 17.16
N ARG A 22 9.80 9.53 16.07
CA ARG A 22 9.33 10.51 15.09
C ARG A 22 8.63 9.77 13.96
N VAL A 23 7.31 9.97 13.88
CA VAL A 23 6.43 9.20 13.00
C VAL A 23 5.48 10.10 12.21
N ARG A 24 4.95 9.54 11.14
CA ARG A 24 3.89 10.16 10.34
C ARG A 24 2.95 9.08 9.81
N GLN A 25 1.64 9.31 9.92
CA GLN A 25 0.64 8.50 9.25
C GLN A 25 -0.20 9.42 8.34
N ASN A 26 0.20 9.57 7.08
CA ASN A 26 -0.40 10.48 6.10
C ASN A 26 -1.08 9.77 4.92
N THR A 27 -1.09 8.42 4.92
CA THR A 27 -1.55 7.61 3.79
C THR A 27 -3.00 7.18 3.92
N ALA A 28 -3.49 7.03 5.16
CA ALA A 28 -4.85 6.55 5.43
C ALA A 28 -5.63 7.56 6.28
N PRO A 29 -6.25 8.58 5.64
CA PRO A 29 -7.02 9.60 6.34
C PRO A 29 -8.12 8.99 7.22
N GLY A 30 -8.22 9.47 8.46
CA GLY A 30 -9.22 9.02 9.40
C GLY A 30 -9.01 7.59 9.93
N GLN A 31 -7.83 7.02 9.78
CA GLN A 31 -7.47 5.72 10.36
C GLN A 31 -6.40 5.87 11.43
N THR A 32 -6.40 4.95 12.38
CA THR A 32 -5.36 4.82 13.40
C THR A 32 -4.53 3.58 13.07
N SER A 33 -3.21 3.73 13.01
CA SER A 33 -2.28 2.62 12.82
C SER A 33 -1.76 2.12 14.16
N SER A 34 -1.51 0.83 14.29
CA SER A 34 -1.09 0.23 15.56
C SER A 34 0.22 -0.56 15.41
N ARG A 35 1.05 -0.53 16.46
CA ARG A 35 2.33 -1.24 16.53
C ARG A 35 2.53 -1.87 17.90
N ALA A 36 3.03 -3.11 17.90
CA ALA A 36 3.54 -3.76 19.11
C ALA A 36 5.05 -3.55 19.20
N LEU A 37 5.53 -3.23 20.39
CA LEU A 37 6.95 -3.05 20.70
C LEU A 37 7.46 -4.25 21.50
N TYR A 38 8.59 -4.80 21.05
CA TYR A 38 9.32 -5.85 21.76
C TYR A 38 10.74 -5.38 22.04
N ILE A 39 11.22 -5.67 23.24
CA ILE A 39 12.60 -5.44 23.67
C ILE A 39 13.23 -6.79 23.97
N ASN A 40 14.30 -7.15 23.28
CA ASN A 40 15.00 -8.43 23.42
C ASN A 40 14.07 -9.65 23.35
N GLY A 41 13.02 -9.58 22.52
CA GLY A 41 12.03 -10.63 22.31
C GLY A 41 10.77 -10.54 23.17
N ASP A 42 10.78 -9.76 24.24
CA ASP A 42 9.67 -9.64 25.19
C ASP A 42 8.89 -8.32 25.02
N ILE A 43 7.61 -8.34 25.37
CA ILE A 43 6.77 -7.14 25.45
C ILE A 43 7.00 -6.51 26.82
N PRO A 44 7.48 -5.25 26.90
CA PRO A 44 7.90 -4.68 28.17
C PRO A 44 6.74 -4.38 29.15
N TYR A 45 5.56 -4.10 28.64
CA TYR A 45 4.33 -3.83 29.42
C TYR A 45 3.10 -3.97 28.53
N GLU A 46 1.90 -3.98 29.12
CA GLU A 46 0.65 -4.32 28.40
C GLU A 46 0.34 -3.37 27.24
N GLU A 47 0.54 -2.07 27.42
CA GLU A 47 0.29 -1.03 26.40
C GLU A 47 1.22 -1.16 25.20
N ALA A 48 2.39 -1.80 25.38
CA ALA A 48 3.35 -2.06 24.30
C ALA A 48 2.84 -3.09 23.28
N LYS A 49 1.75 -3.80 23.58
CA LYS A 49 1.09 -4.71 22.62
C LYS A 49 0.44 -3.96 21.46
N ALA A 50 0.04 -2.69 21.65
CA ALA A 50 -0.74 -1.98 20.66
C ALA A 50 -0.65 -0.45 20.80
N PHE A 51 0.52 0.14 20.55
CA PHE A 51 0.61 1.60 20.47
C PHE A 51 -0.17 2.12 19.28
N SER A 52 -0.97 3.17 19.51
CA SER A 52 -1.86 3.77 18.53
C SER A 52 -1.29 5.07 17.96
N PHE A 53 -1.24 5.17 16.63
CA PHE A 53 -0.78 6.34 15.89
C PHE A 53 -1.92 6.85 15.01
N LYS A 54 -2.50 8.00 15.40
CA LYS A 54 -3.59 8.63 14.65
C LYS A 54 -3.08 9.24 13.34
N TYR A 55 -3.99 9.39 12.39
CA TYR A 55 -3.71 10.11 11.16
C TYR A 55 -3.21 11.53 11.43
N ASP A 56 -2.05 11.85 10.90
CA ASP A 56 -1.52 13.21 10.82
C ASP A 56 -0.60 13.31 9.59
N ALA A 57 -0.85 14.32 8.76
CA ALA A 57 -0.05 14.58 7.57
C ALA A 57 1.35 15.12 7.90
N SER A 58 1.53 15.63 9.11
CA SER A 58 2.81 16.18 9.61
C SER A 58 3.60 15.13 10.38
N TRP A 59 4.92 15.27 10.38
CA TRP A 59 5.79 14.52 11.27
C TRP A 59 5.53 14.90 12.72
N GLN A 60 5.27 13.90 13.57
CA GLN A 60 5.07 14.05 15.00
C GLN A 60 6.15 13.30 15.77
N THR A 61 6.56 13.87 16.91
CA THR A 61 7.39 13.20 17.89
C THR A 61 6.47 12.69 19.00
N VAL A 62 6.42 11.38 19.16
CA VAL A 62 5.55 10.70 20.10
C VAL A 62 6.41 9.93 21.10
N THR A 63 6.19 10.15 22.40
CA THR A 63 6.76 9.31 23.45
C THR A 63 5.82 8.12 23.68
N LEU A 64 6.33 6.90 23.53
CA LEU A 64 5.51 5.70 23.67
C LEU A 64 5.11 5.47 25.12
N GLY A 65 3.92 4.93 25.33
CA GLY A 65 3.40 4.56 26.65
C GLY A 65 3.25 5.74 27.61
N ASP A 66 2.89 6.94 27.11
CA ASP A 66 2.76 8.16 27.95
C ASP A 66 3.98 8.43 28.86
N GLY A 67 5.17 8.11 28.35
CA GLY A 67 6.42 8.26 29.09
C GLY A 67 6.81 7.07 29.95
N MET A 68 6.19 5.91 29.77
CA MET A 68 6.65 4.65 30.38
C MET A 68 8.07 4.31 29.96
N TYR A 69 8.78 3.63 30.85
CA TYR A 69 10.15 3.24 30.64
C TYR A 69 10.25 1.80 30.15
N VAL A 70 11.24 1.55 29.31
CA VAL A 70 11.71 0.19 28.96
C VAL A 70 13.07 -0.05 29.58
N TYR A 71 13.33 -1.26 30.02
CA TYR A 71 14.65 -1.64 30.51
C TYR A 71 15.53 -2.10 29.36
N LEU A 72 16.73 -1.53 29.26
CA LEU A 72 17.76 -1.94 28.32
C LEU A 72 19.00 -2.42 29.10
N ASN A 73 19.60 -3.50 28.60
CA ASN A 73 20.88 -3.98 29.11
C ASN A 73 22.01 -3.18 28.47
N LYS A 74 23.12 -3.01 29.19
CA LYS A 74 24.34 -2.43 28.64
C LYS A 74 24.80 -3.25 27.42
N GLY A 75 25.12 -2.57 26.31
CA GLY A 75 25.52 -3.19 25.08
C GLY A 75 24.37 -3.38 24.10
N GLU A 76 24.45 -4.43 23.26
CA GLU A 76 23.48 -4.64 22.19
C GLU A 76 22.10 -5.07 22.73
N ASN A 77 21.06 -4.38 22.28
CA ASN A 77 19.67 -4.73 22.52
C ASN A 77 18.93 -4.82 21.18
N GLU A 78 18.00 -5.75 21.07
CA GLU A 78 17.12 -5.92 19.92
C GLU A 78 15.78 -5.23 20.21
N ILE A 79 15.42 -4.29 19.33
CA ILE A 79 14.15 -3.57 19.37
C ILE A 79 13.33 -3.99 18.16
N LYS A 80 12.21 -4.67 18.38
CA LYS A 80 11.30 -5.07 17.31
C LYS A 80 10.01 -4.28 17.40
N LEU A 81 9.63 -3.65 16.28
CA LEU A 81 8.33 -3.00 16.12
C LEU A 81 7.52 -3.80 15.09
N GLN A 82 6.39 -4.35 15.52
CA GLN A 82 5.56 -5.22 14.71
C GLN A 82 4.22 -4.58 14.40
N ASN A 83 3.78 -4.70 13.15
CA ASN A 83 2.47 -4.26 12.70
C ASN A 83 1.36 -5.14 13.31
N THR A 84 0.44 -4.51 14.05
CA THR A 84 -0.72 -5.16 14.68
C THR A 84 -1.99 -4.35 14.37
N LEU A 85 -3.15 -4.98 14.48
CA LEU A 85 -4.44 -4.28 14.37
C LEU A 85 -4.83 -3.56 15.66
N GLY A 86 -4.23 -3.94 16.79
CA GLY A 86 -4.57 -3.38 18.10
C GLY A 86 -6.07 -3.51 18.38
N GLU A 87 -6.67 -2.45 18.91
CA GLU A 87 -8.10 -2.41 19.24
C GLU A 87 -9.01 -2.53 18.01
N MET A 88 -8.52 -2.20 16.82
CA MET A 88 -9.27 -2.31 15.56
C MET A 88 -9.56 -3.78 15.17
N ASP A 89 -8.79 -4.75 15.69
CA ASP A 89 -8.90 -6.17 15.32
C ASP A 89 -10.30 -6.74 15.54
N ALA A 90 -10.88 -6.47 16.72
CA ALA A 90 -12.22 -6.97 17.06
C ALA A 90 -13.29 -6.42 16.11
N VAL A 91 -13.21 -5.12 15.79
CA VAL A 91 -14.17 -4.47 14.89
C VAL A 91 -14.01 -4.94 13.46
N LEU A 92 -12.78 -5.10 12.97
CA LEU A 92 -12.55 -5.61 11.61
C LEU A 92 -13.03 -7.06 11.47
N ARG A 93 -12.85 -7.91 12.49
CA ARG A 93 -13.42 -9.27 12.48
C ARG A 93 -14.95 -9.26 12.47
N LEU A 94 -15.57 -8.41 13.29
CA LEU A 94 -17.02 -8.24 13.32
C LEU A 94 -17.55 -7.80 11.95
N LEU A 95 -16.90 -6.82 11.31
CA LEU A 95 -17.29 -6.34 9.99
C LEU A 95 -17.07 -7.39 8.89
N ASN A 96 -16.00 -8.20 8.96
CA ASN A 96 -15.81 -9.33 8.04
C ASN A 96 -16.93 -10.37 8.17
N ASN A 97 -17.31 -10.72 9.40
CA ASN A 97 -18.44 -11.62 9.64
C ASN A 97 -19.75 -11.05 9.07
N SER A 98 -19.98 -9.74 9.21
CA SER A 98 -21.13 -9.07 8.59
C SER A 98 -21.10 -9.17 7.06
N VAL A 99 -19.91 -9.00 6.43
CA VAL A 99 -19.73 -9.20 4.98
C VAL A 99 -20.10 -10.61 4.55
N ASP A 100 -19.72 -11.63 5.32
CA ASP A 100 -20.07 -13.03 5.01
C ASP A 100 -21.58 -13.25 5.11
N ILE A 101 -22.24 -12.68 6.11
CA ILE A 101 -23.70 -12.71 6.25
C ILE A 101 -24.38 -12.02 5.05
N PHE A 102 -23.90 -10.83 4.65
CA PHE A 102 -24.44 -10.10 3.50
C PHE A 102 -24.27 -10.87 2.19
N ASN A 103 -23.11 -11.51 1.98
CA ASN A 103 -22.88 -12.39 0.83
C ASN A 103 -23.87 -13.58 0.85
N GLY A 104 -24.13 -14.15 2.03
CA GLY A 104 -25.16 -15.18 2.22
C GLY A 104 -26.55 -14.70 1.83
N ILE A 105 -26.95 -13.50 2.28
CA ILE A 105 -28.22 -12.85 1.91
C ILE A 105 -28.28 -12.62 0.40
N TYR A 106 -27.24 -12.04 -0.19
CA TYR A 106 -27.14 -11.79 -1.63
C TYR A 106 -27.32 -13.07 -2.44
N ASN A 107 -26.62 -14.15 -2.06
CA ASN A 107 -26.67 -15.44 -2.75
C ASN A 107 -28.04 -16.13 -2.62
N LYS A 108 -28.77 -15.95 -1.51
CA LYS A 108 -30.13 -16.43 -1.34
C LYS A 108 -31.14 -15.67 -2.21
N LEU A 109 -30.93 -14.38 -2.40
CA LEU A 109 -31.77 -13.53 -3.21
C LEU A 109 -31.51 -13.68 -4.72
N LEU A 110 -30.29 -14.04 -5.11
CA LEU A 110 -29.89 -14.12 -6.53
C LEU A 110 -30.75 -15.05 -7.38
N PRO A 111 -31.13 -16.28 -6.95
CA PRO A 111 -32.02 -17.16 -7.71
C PRO A 111 -33.43 -16.61 -7.85
N VAL A 112 -33.87 -15.79 -6.91
CA VAL A 112 -35.24 -15.24 -6.86
C VAL A 112 -35.34 -13.95 -7.71
N LEU A 113 -34.35 -13.08 -7.58
CA LEU A 113 -34.36 -11.77 -8.20
C LEU A 113 -33.69 -11.75 -9.58
N GLY A 114 -32.77 -12.70 -9.81
CA GLY A 114 -31.84 -12.63 -10.95
C GLY A 114 -30.78 -11.57 -10.75
N ALA A 115 -29.92 -11.41 -11.76
CA ALA A 115 -28.86 -10.38 -11.74
C ALA A 115 -29.41 -8.96 -11.95
N SER A 116 -30.59 -8.85 -12.60
CA SER A 116 -31.29 -7.59 -12.89
C SER A 116 -32.77 -7.79 -12.55
N PRO A 117 -33.22 -7.43 -11.34
CA PRO A 117 -34.60 -7.62 -10.90
C PRO A 117 -35.60 -6.85 -11.76
N ASP A 118 -36.75 -7.46 -12.03
CA ASP A 118 -37.90 -6.75 -12.58
C ASP A 118 -38.57 -5.91 -11.47
N LEU A 119 -38.50 -4.59 -11.60
CA LEU A 119 -39.03 -3.69 -10.59
C LEU A 119 -40.57 -3.61 -10.52
N MET A 120 -41.26 -4.17 -11.50
CA MET A 120 -42.71 -4.22 -11.53
C MET A 120 -43.28 -5.51 -10.95
N ARG A 121 -42.41 -6.48 -10.67
CA ARG A 121 -42.78 -7.79 -10.13
C ARG A 121 -42.85 -7.77 -8.61
N ASP A 122 -43.95 -8.24 -8.04
CA ASP A 122 -44.04 -8.54 -6.60
C ASP A 122 -43.37 -9.89 -6.30
N TYR A 123 -42.22 -9.83 -5.63
CA TYR A 123 -41.44 -11.01 -5.24
C TYR A 123 -41.85 -11.57 -3.88
N ARG A 124 -42.67 -10.86 -3.11
CA ARG A 124 -43.17 -11.24 -1.77
C ARG A 124 -42.03 -11.58 -0.78
N ILE A 125 -40.89 -10.88 -0.86
CA ILE A 125 -39.68 -11.23 -0.10
C ILE A 125 -39.95 -11.23 1.39
N GLY A 126 -40.71 -10.23 1.90
CA GLY A 126 -41.05 -10.13 3.30
C GLY A 126 -41.87 -11.33 3.83
N LYS A 127 -42.66 -11.98 2.95
CA LYS A 127 -43.47 -13.16 3.32
C LYS A 127 -42.69 -14.45 3.17
N LEU A 128 -41.89 -14.56 2.10
CA LEU A 128 -41.18 -15.80 1.78
C LEU A 128 -39.87 -15.96 2.54
N TYR A 129 -39.27 -14.85 2.94
CA TYR A 129 -37.95 -14.82 3.59
C TYR A 129 -37.91 -13.88 4.82
N PRO A 130 -38.83 -14.07 5.81
CA PRO A 130 -38.91 -13.19 6.98
C PRO A 130 -37.61 -13.18 7.80
N GLU A 131 -36.94 -14.31 7.91
CA GLU A 131 -35.63 -14.41 8.61
C GLU A 131 -34.53 -13.57 7.94
N LEU A 132 -34.53 -13.50 6.60
CA LEU A 132 -33.59 -12.67 5.85
C LEU A 132 -33.85 -11.20 6.15
N VAL A 133 -35.13 -10.78 6.13
CA VAL A 133 -35.51 -9.39 6.45
C VAL A 133 -35.12 -9.02 7.89
N GLN A 134 -35.33 -9.95 8.83
CA GLN A 134 -34.90 -9.75 10.23
C GLN A 134 -33.38 -9.64 10.34
N SER A 135 -32.64 -10.48 9.61
CA SER A 135 -31.16 -10.42 9.58
C SER A 135 -30.63 -9.07 9.06
N LEU A 136 -31.34 -8.41 8.11
CA LEU A 136 -30.96 -7.06 7.67
C LEU A 136 -31.01 -6.04 8.82
N LYS A 137 -32.02 -6.12 9.69
CA LYS A 137 -32.13 -5.26 10.87
C LYS A 137 -31.01 -5.50 11.87
N GLU A 138 -30.77 -6.77 12.20
CA GLU A 138 -29.72 -7.15 13.16
C GLU A 138 -28.35 -6.68 12.67
N GLN A 139 -28.07 -6.87 11.38
CA GLN A 139 -26.81 -6.38 10.82
C GLN A 139 -26.73 -4.85 10.73
N ALA A 140 -27.85 -4.14 10.55
CA ALA A 140 -27.87 -2.70 10.62
C ALA A 140 -27.49 -2.18 12.01
N GLU A 141 -27.96 -2.83 13.07
CA GLU A 141 -27.61 -2.51 14.45
C GLU A 141 -26.13 -2.77 14.75
N VAL A 142 -25.60 -3.92 14.28
CA VAL A 142 -24.18 -4.28 14.40
C VAL A 142 -23.29 -3.26 13.67
N LEU A 143 -23.62 -2.89 12.45
CA LEU A 143 -22.87 -1.92 11.68
C LEU A 143 -22.95 -0.52 12.29
N ALA A 144 -24.09 -0.13 12.87
CA ALA A 144 -24.25 1.16 13.53
C ALA A 144 -23.31 1.26 14.75
N ALA A 145 -23.29 0.23 15.59
CA ALA A 145 -22.38 0.16 16.74
C ALA A 145 -20.89 0.19 16.31
N ALA A 146 -20.54 -0.53 15.23
CA ALA A 146 -19.20 -0.49 14.67
C ALA A 146 -18.82 0.90 14.17
N ALA A 147 -19.73 1.62 13.48
CA ALA A 147 -19.49 2.97 13.02
C ALA A 147 -19.26 3.97 14.17
N ASP A 148 -20.05 3.84 15.24
CA ASP A 148 -19.91 4.69 16.43
C ASP A 148 -18.58 4.44 17.14
N TRP A 149 -18.17 3.19 17.26
CA TRP A 149 -16.88 2.82 17.83
C TRP A 149 -15.72 3.36 16.97
N ILE A 150 -15.76 3.18 15.65
CA ILE A 150 -14.73 3.68 14.72
C ILE A 150 -14.61 5.20 14.84
N GLU A 151 -15.73 5.92 14.93
CA GLU A 151 -15.71 7.37 15.08
C GLU A 151 -15.15 7.83 16.43
N SER A 152 -15.39 7.08 17.51
CA SER A 152 -14.81 7.36 18.82
C SER A 152 -13.30 7.12 18.85
N TYR A 153 -12.84 6.05 18.22
CA TYR A 153 -11.44 5.63 18.20
C TYR A 153 -10.58 6.44 17.22
N CYS A 154 -11.05 6.61 15.99
CA CYS A 154 -10.30 7.26 14.92
C CYS A 154 -10.58 8.77 14.79
N GLY A 155 -11.63 9.28 15.42
CA GLY A 155 -12.04 10.70 15.40
C GLY A 155 -13.30 10.96 14.59
N LYS A 156 -13.94 12.12 14.90
CA LYS A 156 -15.19 12.56 14.27
C LYS A 156 -14.99 12.86 12.77
N GLY A 157 -16.03 12.64 11.98
CA GLY A 157 -16.00 12.85 10.52
C GLY A 157 -15.23 11.77 9.75
N ASN A 158 -15.04 10.61 10.37
CA ASN A 158 -14.36 9.47 9.77
C ASN A 158 -15.09 8.96 8.51
N SER A 159 -14.37 8.86 7.38
CA SER A 159 -14.94 8.42 6.10
C SER A 159 -15.43 6.96 6.14
N GLY A 160 -14.76 6.10 6.91
CA GLY A 160 -15.18 4.70 7.11
C GLY A 160 -16.50 4.61 7.89
N ALA A 161 -16.62 5.37 8.98
CA ALA A 161 -17.87 5.46 9.73
C ALA A 161 -19.02 6.00 8.85
N ALA A 162 -18.74 7.01 8.01
CA ALA A 162 -19.73 7.55 7.08
C ALA A 162 -20.19 6.53 6.03
N LEU A 163 -19.25 5.75 5.47
CA LEU A 163 -19.55 4.65 4.54
C LEU A 163 -20.43 3.60 5.21
N ILE A 164 -20.08 3.16 6.42
CA ILE A 164 -20.83 2.15 7.18
C ILE A 164 -22.24 2.68 7.49
N ARG A 165 -22.36 3.93 7.96
CA ARG A 165 -23.69 4.55 8.22
C ARG A 165 -24.55 4.68 6.97
N SER A 166 -23.94 4.89 5.80
CA SER A 166 -24.68 4.87 4.53
C SER A 166 -25.26 3.48 4.24
N PHE A 167 -24.48 2.44 4.51
CA PHE A 167 -24.95 1.06 4.37
C PHE A 167 -26.05 0.73 5.40
N VAL A 168 -25.89 1.18 6.65
CA VAL A 168 -26.94 1.05 7.70
C VAL A 168 -28.27 1.62 7.24
N ARG A 169 -28.27 2.83 6.63
CA ARG A 169 -29.51 3.42 6.10
C ARG A 169 -30.16 2.54 5.03
N GLN A 170 -29.36 1.96 4.14
CA GLN A 170 -29.89 1.04 3.13
C GLN A 170 -30.50 -0.20 3.75
N LEU A 171 -29.82 -0.85 4.71
CA LEU A 171 -30.33 -2.04 5.40
C LEU A 171 -31.65 -1.75 6.12
N ASN A 172 -31.74 -0.61 6.79
CA ASN A 172 -32.97 -0.18 7.45
C ASN A 172 -34.12 0.08 6.45
N ASN A 173 -33.83 0.65 5.28
CA ASN A 173 -34.82 0.83 4.21
C ASN A 173 -35.31 -0.53 3.68
N MET A 174 -34.39 -1.47 3.45
CA MET A 174 -34.75 -2.82 2.97
C MET A 174 -35.52 -3.63 4.02
N HIS A 175 -35.22 -3.43 5.32
CA HIS A 175 -35.96 -4.05 6.41
C HIS A 175 -37.38 -3.46 6.57
N SER A 176 -37.49 -2.12 6.61
CA SER A 176 -38.75 -1.41 6.84
C SER A 176 -39.76 -1.64 5.71
N ASP A 177 -39.26 -1.80 4.48
CA ASP A 177 -40.08 -2.02 3.28
C ASP A 177 -39.40 -3.10 2.39
N PRO A 178 -39.68 -4.38 2.64
CA PRO A 178 -39.09 -5.48 1.88
C PRO A 178 -39.41 -5.45 0.36
N ASP A 179 -40.43 -4.75 -0.05
CA ASP A 179 -40.77 -4.59 -1.47
C ASP A 179 -39.79 -3.68 -2.21
N LYS A 180 -38.96 -2.91 -1.47
CA LYS A 180 -37.86 -2.14 -2.04
C LYS A 180 -36.58 -2.95 -2.27
N ILE A 181 -36.47 -4.17 -1.74
CA ILE A 181 -35.26 -5.00 -1.89
C ILE A 181 -34.86 -5.17 -3.35
N PRO A 182 -35.75 -5.45 -4.31
CA PRO A 182 -35.38 -5.57 -5.72
C PRO A 182 -34.74 -4.28 -6.27
N LYS A 183 -35.24 -3.11 -5.88
CA LYS A 183 -34.69 -1.81 -6.28
C LYS A 183 -33.32 -1.54 -5.66
N GLU A 184 -33.13 -1.91 -4.42
CA GLU A 184 -31.91 -1.70 -3.65
C GLU A 184 -30.83 -2.78 -3.92
N TYR A 185 -31.16 -3.87 -4.63
CA TYR A 185 -30.33 -5.07 -4.74
C TYR A 185 -28.94 -4.81 -5.37
N SER A 186 -28.89 -4.00 -6.42
CA SER A 186 -27.63 -3.63 -7.07
C SER A 186 -26.73 -2.78 -6.16
N TYR A 187 -27.35 -1.81 -5.45
CA TYR A 187 -26.63 -0.98 -4.48
C TYR A 187 -26.19 -1.79 -3.26
N PHE A 188 -26.98 -2.79 -2.83
CA PHE A 188 -26.60 -3.70 -1.76
C PHE A 188 -25.30 -4.45 -2.10
N LYS A 189 -25.20 -5.02 -3.29
CA LYS A 189 -23.96 -5.65 -3.79
C LYS A 189 -22.77 -4.66 -3.80
N THR A 190 -23.00 -3.45 -4.27
CA THR A 190 -21.96 -2.41 -4.33
C THR A 190 -21.47 -2.05 -2.93
N ASN A 191 -22.38 -1.90 -1.97
CA ASN A 191 -22.03 -1.56 -0.59
C ASN A 191 -21.30 -2.68 0.12
N ILE A 192 -21.61 -3.97 -0.14
CA ILE A 192 -20.81 -5.10 0.34
C ILE A 192 -19.37 -4.99 -0.16
N GLY A 193 -19.18 -4.73 -1.46
CA GLY A 193 -17.85 -4.56 -2.06
C GLY A 193 -17.09 -3.37 -1.48
N SER A 194 -17.78 -2.24 -1.27
CA SER A 194 -17.19 -1.04 -0.66
C SER A 194 -16.76 -1.28 0.78
N LEU A 195 -17.58 -1.96 1.58
CA LEU A 195 -17.24 -2.33 2.95
C LEU A 195 -16.03 -3.29 2.98
N SER A 196 -16.01 -4.32 2.14
CA SER A 196 -14.89 -5.26 2.02
C SER A 196 -13.58 -4.54 1.65
N THR A 197 -13.65 -3.61 0.70
CA THR A 197 -12.49 -2.80 0.29
C THR A 197 -11.99 -1.92 1.42
N TRP A 198 -12.92 -1.28 2.16
CA TRP A 198 -12.55 -0.46 3.31
C TRP A 198 -11.88 -1.29 4.41
N ILE A 199 -12.40 -2.48 4.74
CA ILE A 199 -11.81 -3.42 5.71
C ILE A 199 -10.38 -3.77 5.29
N GLY A 200 -10.18 -4.14 4.02
CA GLY A 200 -8.86 -4.46 3.47
C GLY A 200 -7.87 -3.30 3.57
N ASN A 201 -8.33 -2.07 3.36
CA ASN A 201 -7.50 -0.87 3.52
C ASN A 201 -7.20 -0.55 4.99
N ALA A 202 -8.18 -0.70 5.87
CA ALA A 202 -8.00 -0.50 7.31
C ALA A 202 -7.00 -1.50 7.91
N ALA A 203 -6.92 -2.72 7.36
CA ALA A 203 -5.96 -3.74 7.80
C ALA A 203 -4.51 -3.46 7.38
N LYS A 204 -4.23 -2.51 6.49
CA LYS A 204 -2.86 -2.20 6.03
C LYS A 204 -2.00 -1.53 7.09
N GLN A 205 -2.59 -0.72 7.94
CA GLN A 205 -1.92 -0.07 9.09
C GLN A 205 -0.65 0.71 8.71
N PRO A 206 -0.71 1.65 7.74
CA PRO A 206 0.47 2.38 7.27
C PRO A 206 1.05 3.27 8.37
N LEU A 207 2.38 3.31 8.49
CA LEU A 207 3.11 4.20 9.40
C LEU A 207 4.51 4.45 8.83
N GLU A 208 4.86 5.72 8.67
CA GLU A 208 6.23 6.13 8.34
C GLU A 208 6.98 6.43 9.64
N ILE A 209 8.21 5.95 9.75
CA ILE A 209 9.07 6.12 10.91
C ILE A 209 10.35 6.79 10.41
N ASP A 210 10.67 7.96 10.96
CA ASP A 210 11.88 8.71 10.66
C ASP A 210 13.01 8.36 11.63
N SER A 211 12.70 8.35 12.92
CA SER A 211 13.68 8.06 13.97
C SER A 211 13.05 7.36 15.16
N LEU A 212 13.87 6.56 15.83
CA LEU A 212 13.59 5.91 17.11
C LEU A 212 14.71 6.32 18.08
N THR A 213 14.36 6.94 19.19
CA THR A 213 15.29 7.47 20.16
C THR A 213 15.01 6.89 21.53
N PHE A 214 16.06 6.46 22.21
CA PHE A 214 16.02 6.01 23.60
C PHE A 214 16.76 7.02 24.44
N GLY A 215 16.14 7.50 25.50
CA GLY A 215 16.73 8.52 26.36
C GLY A 215 16.19 8.46 27.78
N ASN A 216 16.76 9.28 28.63
CA ASN A 216 16.30 9.52 30.00
C ASN A 216 15.47 10.82 30.05
N ASP A 217 15.04 11.24 31.24
CA ASP A 217 14.25 12.46 31.43
C ASP A 217 14.95 13.75 31.01
N SER A 218 16.27 13.74 30.97
CA SER A 218 17.11 14.89 30.54
C SER A 218 17.44 14.87 29.04
N SER A 219 17.02 13.83 28.29
CA SER A 219 17.35 13.70 26.88
C SER A 219 16.51 14.66 26.04
N GLU A 220 17.17 15.38 25.11
CA GLU A 220 16.48 16.18 24.11
C GLU A 220 16.02 15.26 22.97
N TYR A 221 14.72 15.27 22.73
CA TYR A 221 14.14 14.54 21.60
C TYR A 221 14.02 15.42 20.36
N PRO A 222 14.07 14.82 19.14
CA PRO A 222 13.96 15.57 17.91
C PRO A 222 12.70 16.44 17.88
N ALA A 223 12.85 17.72 18.02
CA ALA A 223 11.76 18.69 17.91
C ALA A 223 11.54 19.11 16.45
N LYS A 224 10.38 19.70 16.16
CA LYS A 224 10.13 20.34 14.85
C LYS A 224 11.20 21.42 14.63
N ALA A 225 11.84 21.40 13.46
CA ALA A 225 12.76 22.46 13.09
C ALA A 225 12.05 23.82 13.12
N GLY A 226 12.73 24.86 13.60
CA GLY A 226 12.17 26.21 13.61
C GLY A 226 11.80 26.70 12.21
N PHE A 227 10.86 27.65 12.13
CA PHE A 227 10.30 28.18 10.88
C PHE A 227 11.38 28.53 9.83
N PHE A 228 12.45 29.21 10.21
CA PHE A 228 13.52 29.58 9.30
C PHE A 228 14.30 28.38 8.76
N LYS A 229 14.53 27.35 9.57
CA LYS A 229 15.18 26.10 9.10
C LYS A 229 14.28 25.35 8.13
N GLN A 230 12.97 25.32 8.37
CA GLN A 230 12.01 24.71 7.45
C GLN A 230 11.93 25.47 6.13
N LEU A 231 11.94 26.81 6.17
CA LEU A 231 11.91 27.65 4.98
C LEU A 231 13.19 27.45 4.12
N ILE A 232 14.36 27.51 4.75
CA ILE A 232 15.65 27.29 4.07
C ILE A 232 15.72 25.87 3.48
N PHE A 233 15.27 24.87 4.24
CA PHE A 233 15.20 23.49 3.74
C PHE A 233 14.24 23.38 2.54
N GLY A 234 13.08 24.02 2.60
CA GLY A 234 12.10 24.04 1.50
C GLY A 234 12.67 24.67 0.24
N ILE A 235 13.34 25.82 0.36
CA ILE A 235 14.00 26.50 -0.76
C ILE A 235 15.14 25.64 -1.34
N ASN A 236 16.01 25.10 -0.48
CA ASN A 236 17.08 24.22 -0.93
C ASN A 236 16.56 22.95 -1.59
N SER A 237 15.53 22.31 -1.01
CA SER A 237 14.90 21.12 -1.58
C SER A 237 14.28 21.41 -2.95
N TYR A 238 13.65 22.57 -3.10
CA TYR A 238 13.10 23.03 -4.38
C TYR A 238 14.22 23.23 -5.41
N LEU A 239 15.30 23.92 -5.07
CA LEU A 239 16.44 24.14 -5.96
C LEU A 239 17.14 22.82 -6.33
N TYR A 240 17.35 21.94 -5.36
CA TYR A 240 17.95 20.63 -5.60
C TYR A 240 17.07 19.73 -6.48
N SER A 241 15.73 19.90 -6.47
CA SER A 241 14.85 19.12 -7.33
C SER A 241 15.10 19.34 -8.83
N TYR A 242 15.64 20.47 -9.23
CA TYR A 242 16.03 20.74 -10.62
C TYR A 242 17.38 20.14 -11.02
N VAL A 243 18.24 19.86 -10.05
CA VAL A 243 19.61 19.38 -10.30
C VAL A 243 19.72 17.87 -10.06
N THR A 244 18.88 17.34 -9.20
CA THR A 244 18.93 15.93 -8.81
C THR A 244 18.13 15.07 -9.79
N ASP A 245 18.78 14.10 -10.37
CA ASP A 245 18.15 13.07 -11.22
C ASP A 245 17.50 12.00 -10.32
N TYR A 246 16.21 12.15 -10.05
CA TYR A 246 15.43 11.21 -9.23
C TYR A 246 15.07 9.90 -9.95
N GLU A 247 15.20 9.86 -11.28
CA GLU A 247 14.87 8.70 -12.08
C GLU A 247 15.97 7.65 -12.07
N THR A 248 17.23 8.09 -11.90
CA THR A 248 18.36 7.17 -11.85
C THR A 248 18.40 6.37 -10.55
N ILE A 249 18.45 5.05 -10.66
CA ILE A 249 18.56 4.14 -9.53
C ILE A 249 20.02 3.99 -9.10
N GLY A 250 20.33 4.51 -7.91
CA GLY A 250 21.68 4.49 -7.34
C GLY A 250 22.60 5.60 -7.87
N THR A 251 23.90 5.49 -7.63
CA THR A 251 24.89 6.46 -8.11
C THR A 251 25.17 6.21 -9.58
N LYS A 252 25.21 7.28 -10.41
CA LYS A 252 25.66 7.17 -11.79
C LYS A 252 27.12 6.71 -11.79
N GLU A 253 27.41 5.66 -12.54
CA GLU A 253 28.80 5.33 -12.80
C GLU A 253 29.41 6.47 -13.62
N LYS A 254 30.54 7.00 -13.13
CA LYS A 254 31.31 8.06 -13.84
C LYS A 254 32.06 7.43 -15.02
N THR A 255 31.32 7.01 -16.02
CA THR A 255 31.89 6.58 -17.29
C THR A 255 31.55 7.67 -18.32
N ASP A 256 32.42 7.91 -19.26
CA ASP A 256 32.19 8.88 -20.33
C ASP A 256 30.82 8.58 -20.99
N LYS A 257 30.01 9.61 -21.20
CA LYS A 257 28.59 9.53 -21.63
C LYS A 257 28.33 8.70 -22.90
N LYS A 258 29.36 8.28 -23.59
CA LYS A 258 29.28 7.51 -24.86
C LYS A 258 29.31 6.00 -24.68
N GLU A 259 29.62 5.48 -23.49
CA GLU A 259 29.84 4.03 -23.29
C GLU A 259 28.89 3.36 -22.29
N ALA A 260 27.98 4.09 -21.67
CA ALA A 260 27.04 3.52 -20.71
C ALA A 260 25.68 3.28 -21.34
N LEU A 261 25.18 2.04 -21.27
CA LEU A 261 23.83 1.69 -21.70
C LEU A 261 22.79 2.28 -20.76
N THR A 262 21.77 2.92 -21.30
CA THR A 262 20.64 3.45 -20.54
C THR A 262 19.45 2.49 -20.62
N VAL A 263 19.04 1.98 -19.46
CA VAL A 263 17.93 1.05 -19.33
C VAL A 263 16.78 1.72 -18.58
N TRP A 264 15.61 1.79 -19.19
CA TRP A 264 14.40 2.28 -18.53
C TRP A 264 13.52 1.13 -18.05
N VAL A 265 12.99 1.26 -16.82
CA VAL A 265 12.13 0.25 -16.20
C VAL A 265 10.83 0.93 -15.77
N GLY A 266 9.71 0.52 -16.34
CA GLY A 266 8.40 1.11 -16.08
C GLY A 266 7.59 0.43 -14.98
N GLN A 267 8.10 -0.65 -14.38
CA GLN A 267 7.34 -1.51 -13.46
C GLN A 267 7.52 -1.16 -11.98
N GLY A 268 8.45 -0.28 -11.65
CA GLY A 268 8.67 0.19 -10.29
C GLY A 268 10.14 0.17 -9.86
N ARG A 269 10.37 0.83 -8.71
CA ARG A 269 11.73 1.08 -8.22
C ARG A 269 12.44 -0.19 -7.75
N GLU A 270 11.72 -1.14 -7.18
CA GLU A 270 12.28 -2.40 -6.71
C GLU A 270 12.80 -3.26 -7.86
N GLN A 271 12.02 -3.38 -8.94
CA GLN A 271 12.41 -4.10 -10.14
C GLN A 271 13.62 -3.43 -10.81
N ALA A 272 13.63 -2.12 -10.90
CA ALA A 272 14.76 -1.36 -11.41
C ALA A 272 16.03 -1.58 -10.57
N GLN A 273 15.90 -1.66 -9.24
CA GLN A 273 17.03 -1.96 -8.35
C GLN A 273 17.57 -3.38 -8.55
N ILE A 274 16.69 -4.37 -8.77
CA ILE A 274 17.10 -5.76 -9.06
C ILE A 274 17.90 -5.80 -10.36
N ILE A 275 17.39 -5.19 -11.44
CA ILE A 275 18.06 -5.14 -12.74
C ILE A 275 19.42 -4.46 -12.62
N ARG A 276 19.51 -3.32 -11.92
CA ARG A 276 20.77 -2.64 -11.65
C ARG A 276 21.78 -3.55 -10.92
N ASN A 277 21.32 -4.24 -9.86
CA ASN A 277 22.19 -5.13 -9.09
C ASN A 277 22.68 -6.32 -9.93
N MET A 278 21.84 -6.87 -10.80
CA MET A 278 22.22 -7.93 -11.73
C MET A 278 23.24 -7.41 -12.77
N ALA A 279 23.02 -6.23 -13.35
CA ALA A 279 23.95 -5.61 -14.27
C ALA A 279 25.32 -5.38 -13.61
N ALA A 280 25.36 -4.79 -12.42
CA ALA A 280 26.60 -4.52 -11.67
C ALA A 280 27.35 -5.79 -11.27
N LYS A 281 26.63 -6.88 -10.92
CA LYS A 281 27.25 -8.15 -10.46
C LYS A 281 27.70 -9.06 -11.59
N SER A 282 27.03 -9.07 -12.72
CA SER A 282 27.27 -10.05 -13.79
C SER A 282 27.57 -9.47 -15.15
N PHE A 283 26.85 -8.44 -15.60
CA PHE A 283 27.00 -7.90 -16.94
C PHE A 283 28.22 -6.97 -17.05
N THR A 284 28.28 -5.90 -16.24
CA THR A 284 29.39 -4.94 -16.27
C THR A 284 30.77 -5.60 -16.07
N PRO A 285 30.97 -6.55 -15.14
CA PRO A 285 32.27 -7.21 -14.99
C PRO A 285 32.68 -8.08 -16.19
N LYS A 286 31.68 -8.62 -16.94
CA LYS A 286 31.96 -9.50 -18.11
C LYS A 286 32.19 -8.71 -19.39
N THR A 287 31.48 -7.59 -19.58
CA THR A 287 31.46 -6.84 -20.84
C THR A 287 32.28 -5.56 -20.80
N GLY A 288 32.60 -5.05 -19.60
CA GLY A 288 33.22 -3.72 -19.41
C GLY A 288 32.24 -2.57 -19.62
N THR A 289 30.97 -2.83 -20.01
CA THR A 289 29.98 -1.80 -20.31
C THR A 289 29.20 -1.41 -19.08
N ALA A 290 29.19 -0.14 -18.73
CA ALA A 290 28.40 0.40 -17.63
C ALA A 290 26.90 0.42 -18.00
N VAL A 291 26.02 0.23 -17.01
CA VAL A 291 24.56 0.25 -17.19
C VAL A 291 23.92 1.24 -16.22
N ASN A 292 23.28 2.26 -16.78
CA ASN A 292 22.50 3.25 -16.04
C ASN A 292 21.02 2.88 -16.08
N VAL A 293 20.48 2.45 -14.94
CA VAL A 293 19.06 2.07 -14.82
C VAL A 293 18.25 3.24 -14.30
N LYS A 294 17.17 3.57 -15.01
CA LYS A 294 16.21 4.61 -14.63
C LYS A 294 14.82 4.02 -14.42
N ASN A 295 14.11 4.51 -13.41
CA ASN A 295 12.71 4.21 -13.22
C ASN A 295 11.85 5.29 -13.86
N VAL A 296 11.34 5.05 -15.05
CA VAL A 296 10.62 6.03 -15.88
C VAL A 296 9.26 5.46 -16.29
N ALA A 297 8.22 6.27 -16.20
CA ALA A 297 6.88 5.85 -16.63
C ALA A 297 6.86 5.51 -18.14
N VAL A 298 6.26 4.37 -18.51
CA VAL A 298 6.15 3.89 -19.90
C VAL A 298 5.46 4.92 -20.80
N SER A 299 4.54 5.71 -20.25
CA SER A 299 3.82 6.77 -20.97
C SER A 299 4.73 7.85 -21.57
N SER A 300 5.90 8.11 -20.98
CA SER A 300 6.87 9.10 -21.47
C SER A 300 7.82 8.54 -22.54
N LEU A 301 7.88 7.22 -22.73
CA LEU A 301 8.82 6.57 -23.63
C LEU A 301 8.64 7.02 -25.09
N MET A 302 7.39 7.09 -25.56
CA MET A 302 7.12 7.48 -26.96
C MET A 302 7.59 8.91 -27.24
N MET A 303 7.32 9.84 -26.35
CA MET A 303 7.76 11.24 -26.51
C MET A 303 9.29 11.35 -26.45
N ALA A 304 9.92 10.60 -25.54
CA ALA A 304 11.39 10.58 -25.44
C ALA A 304 12.04 9.99 -26.69
N THR A 305 11.46 8.92 -27.26
CA THR A 305 11.94 8.31 -28.51
C THR A 305 11.84 9.29 -29.68
N VAL A 306 10.71 10.00 -29.82
CA VAL A 306 10.53 11.03 -30.86
C VAL A 306 11.49 12.21 -30.66
N ALA A 307 11.78 12.57 -29.41
CA ALA A 307 12.75 13.63 -29.08
C ALA A 307 14.22 13.19 -29.24
N GLY A 308 14.50 11.93 -29.54
CA GLY A 308 15.87 11.40 -29.65
C GLY A 308 16.63 11.26 -28.34
N ILE A 309 15.91 11.23 -27.21
CA ILE A 309 16.45 11.07 -25.84
C ILE A 309 15.97 9.79 -25.17
N GLY A 310 15.43 8.87 -25.96
CA GLY A 310 14.98 7.56 -25.47
C GLY A 310 16.13 6.69 -24.92
N PRO A 311 15.80 5.59 -24.21
CA PRO A 311 16.79 4.65 -23.71
C PRO A 311 17.33 3.73 -24.81
N ASP A 312 18.45 3.07 -24.53
CA ASP A 312 18.96 1.99 -25.38
C ASP A 312 18.13 0.71 -25.21
N LEU A 313 17.60 0.48 -24.00
CA LEU A 313 16.76 -0.66 -23.66
C LEU A 313 15.64 -0.24 -22.73
N VAL A 314 14.47 -0.86 -22.92
CA VAL A 314 13.31 -0.64 -22.01
C VAL A 314 12.73 -1.98 -21.56
N VAL A 315 12.34 -2.03 -20.29
CA VAL A 315 11.59 -3.17 -19.74
C VAL A 315 10.13 -2.76 -19.58
N VAL A 316 9.28 -3.36 -20.39
CA VAL A 316 7.85 -3.03 -20.49
C VAL A 316 6.98 -4.29 -20.53
N SER A 317 5.67 -4.11 -20.49
CA SER A 317 4.71 -5.21 -20.65
C SER A 317 4.53 -5.61 -22.12
N SER A 318 4.10 -6.86 -22.37
CA SER A 318 3.89 -7.36 -23.74
C SER A 318 2.97 -6.50 -24.61
N PRO A 319 1.83 -5.93 -24.11
CA PRO A 319 1.02 -5.01 -24.91
C PRO A 319 1.76 -3.75 -25.35
N ASP A 320 2.68 -3.26 -24.51
CA ASP A 320 3.50 -2.07 -24.83
C ASP A 320 4.51 -2.41 -25.93
N VAL A 321 5.16 -3.59 -25.87
CA VAL A 321 6.06 -4.07 -26.92
C VAL A 321 5.36 -4.07 -28.28
N PHE A 322 4.14 -4.62 -28.35
CA PHE A 322 3.35 -4.64 -29.58
C PHE A 322 3.05 -3.23 -30.11
N ASN A 323 2.66 -2.31 -29.21
CA ASN A 323 2.39 -0.91 -29.58
C ASN A 323 3.64 -0.20 -30.13
N PHE A 324 4.81 -0.46 -29.58
CA PHE A 324 6.07 0.14 -30.05
C PHE A 324 6.52 -0.47 -31.38
N ALA A 325 6.37 -1.79 -31.55
CA ALA A 325 6.64 -2.49 -32.79
C ALA A 325 5.78 -1.95 -33.94
N MET A 326 4.46 -1.83 -33.76
CA MET A 326 3.55 -1.26 -34.76
C MET A 326 3.90 0.16 -35.19
N ARG A 327 4.48 0.95 -34.29
CA ARG A 327 4.89 2.33 -34.56
C ARG A 327 6.32 2.46 -35.06
N ASN A 328 7.00 1.35 -35.28
CA ASN A 328 8.42 1.30 -35.65
C ASN A 328 9.32 2.04 -34.64
N ALA A 329 8.95 1.99 -33.36
CA ALA A 329 9.65 2.64 -32.24
C ALA A 329 10.49 1.65 -31.41
N ALA A 330 10.48 0.37 -31.77
CA ALA A 330 11.31 -0.67 -31.17
C ALA A 330 12.15 -1.35 -32.27
N TYR A 331 13.39 -1.72 -31.92
CA TYR A 331 14.26 -2.50 -32.80
C TYR A 331 13.94 -4.00 -32.61
N PRO A 332 13.83 -4.80 -33.71
CA PRO A 332 13.55 -6.21 -33.60
C PRO A 332 14.71 -6.96 -32.95
N VAL A 333 14.46 -7.62 -31.81
CA VAL A 333 15.47 -8.45 -31.13
C VAL A 333 15.82 -9.71 -31.95
N SER A 334 14.93 -10.14 -32.87
CA SER A 334 15.18 -11.23 -33.79
C SER A 334 16.29 -10.94 -34.84
N ASP A 335 16.70 -9.69 -35.00
CA ASP A 335 17.76 -9.30 -35.92
C ASP A 335 19.17 -9.46 -35.27
N PHE A 336 19.26 -9.79 -33.97
CA PHE A 336 20.52 -10.15 -33.33
C PHE A 336 20.92 -11.60 -33.61
N SER A 337 22.21 -11.85 -33.80
CA SER A 337 22.74 -13.16 -34.20
C SER A 337 22.53 -14.27 -33.18
N ASP A 338 22.44 -13.92 -31.89
CA ASP A 338 22.25 -14.86 -30.79
C ASP A 338 20.77 -15.05 -30.40
N PHE A 339 19.84 -14.41 -31.10
CA PHE A 339 18.42 -14.45 -30.77
C PHE A 339 17.88 -15.88 -30.57
N ASN A 340 18.21 -16.81 -31.48
CA ASN A 340 17.68 -18.18 -31.40
C ASN A 340 18.17 -18.93 -30.16
N GLU A 341 19.40 -18.69 -29.71
CA GLU A 341 19.94 -19.25 -28.47
C GLU A 341 19.21 -18.68 -27.23
N VAL A 342 18.97 -17.37 -27.24
CA VAL A 342 18.28 -16.70 -26.14
C VAL A 342 16.80 -17.09 -26.11
N ALA A 343 16.13 -17.12 -27.27
CA ALA A 343 14.72 -17.49 -27.41
C ALA A 343 14.44 -18.93 -26.93
N ALA A 344 15.37 -19.84 -27.13
CA ALA A 344 15.26 -21.25 -26.69
C ALA A 344 15.19 -21.41 -25.15
N ARG A 345 15.54 -20.38 -24.39
CA ARG A 345 15.45 -20.36 -22.92
C ARG A 345 14.02 -20.08 -22.43
N PHE A 346 13.13 -19.63 -23.31
CA PHE A 346 11.74 -19.26 -22.97
C PHE A 346 10.76 -20.32 -23.48
N ALA A 347 9.65 -20.46 -22.76
CA ALA A 347 8.55 -21.29 -23.26
C ALA A 347 8.00 -20.69 -24.58
N PRO A 348 7.65 -21.49 -25.60
CA PRO A 348 7.16 -20.98 -26.86
C PRO A 348 5.98 -20.02 -26.76
N ALA A 349 5.08 -20.28 -25.80
CA ALA A 349 3.93 -19.42 -25.52
C ALA A 349 4.32 -18.00 -25.06
N ALA A 350 5.47 -17.83 -24.42
CA ALA A 350 5.95 -16.52 -23.98
C ALA A 350 6.41 -15.62 -25.13
N LEU A 351 6.76 -16.20 -26.27
CA LEU A 351 7.20 -15.46 -27.45
C LEU A 351 6.03 -14.99 -28.34
N ILE A 352 4.83 -15.56 -28.17
CA ILE A 352 3.65 -15.20 -28.99
C ILE A 352 3.29 -13.72 -28.87
N PRO A 353 3.16 -13.12 -27.67
CA PRO A 353 2.69 -11.74 -27.53
C PRO A 353 3.74 -10.68 -27.93
N VAL A 354 4.98 -11.07 -28.20
CA VAL A 354 6.07 -10.17 -28.62
C VAL A 354 6.44 -10.36 -30.11
N LYS A 355 5.65 -11.13 -30.85
CA LYS A 355 5.82 -11.34 -32.29
C LYS A 355 4.93 -10.37 -33.06
N TYR A 356 5.52 -9.64 -34.02
CA TYR A 356 4.80 -8.77 -34.95
C TYR A 356 5.46 -8.84 -36.34
N CYS A 357 4.67 -9.09 -37.42
CA CYS A 357 5.13 -9.20 -38.80
C CYS A 357 6.38 -10.10 -38.95
N ASP A 358 6.32 -11.32 -38.39
CA ASP A 358 7.38 -12.32 -38.38
C ASP A 358 8.70 -11.95 -37.70
N LYS A 359 8.74 -10.83 -37.02
CA LYS A 359 9.85 -10.39 -36.16
C LYS A 359 9.45 -10.41 -34.66
N TYR A 360 10.46 -10.57 -33.84
CA TYR A 360 10.30 -10.49 -32.35
C TYR A 360 10.93 -9.20 -31.86
N TYR A 361 10.28 -8.61 -30.83
CA TYR A 361 10.66 -7.33 -30.27
C TYR A 361 10.86 -7.38 -28.78
#